data_360f1eb591d4a30ac40109762766b35b
#
_entry.id   360f1eb591d4a30ac40109762766b35b
#
_cell.length_a   1.000
_cell.length_b   1.000
_cell.length_c   1.000
_cell.angle_alpha   90.00
_cell.angle_beta   90.00
_cell.angle_gamma   90.00
#
_symmetry.space_group_name_H-M   'P 1'
#
loop_
_entity.id
_entity.type
_entity.pdbx_description
1 polymer ?
#
loop_
_entity_poly.entity_id
_entity_poly.type
_entity_poly.pdbx_seq_one_letter_code
_entity_poly.pdbx_strand_id
1 'polypeptide(L)'
;TEESGITDPMDLTGKPVFPGMRGSGNESQCEAIFGALGIEPNWFRGSLSDAADAMKDRRVICANKTSSGTQPDATFIELQTFLRLRCLEWTEEQVAKVREQYPYFKTAIQPANSLNAQTKDTITWAAFLGDVALSEIPEDTIYQYVKACFEGKAEQAKVYKVAGETDFVKATLDMGVPLHLGTVKYFKELGVEIPESLLPPEAK
;
A
#
# COMPACT_ATOMS: atom_id res chain seq x y z
N THR A 1 -4.73 -11.84 -13.85
CA THR A 1 -5.95 -12.03 -14.63
C THR A 1 -6.60 -13.39 -14.28
N GLU A 2 -7.93 -13.49 -14.33
CA GLU A 2 -8.64 -14.77 -14.11
C GLU A 2 -8.26 -15.81 -15.18
N GLU A 3 -8.11 -15.39 -16.42
CA GLU A 3 -7.74 -16.24 -17.56
C GLU A 3 -6.38 -16.94 -17.40
N SER A 4 -5.48 -16.41 -16.56
CA SER A 4 -4.19 -17.04 -16.29
C SER A 4 -4.31 -18.35 -15.52
N GLY A 5 -5.44 -18.59 -14.86
CA GLY A 5 -5.68 -19.75 -13.99
C GLY A 5 -4.89 -19.71 -12.66
N ILE A 6 -4.01 -18.73 -12.45
CA ILE A 6 -3.19 -18.60 -11.25
C ILE A 6 -4.08 -18.27 -10.05
N THR A 7 -4.05 -19.09 -9.02
CA THR A 7 -4.79 -18.89 -7.76
C THR A 7 -3.87 -18.68 -6.57
N ASP A 8 -2.73 -19.34 -6.57
CA ASP A 8 -1.70 -19.21 -5.54
C ASP A 8 -0.57 -18.31 -6.06
N PRO A 9 -0.13 -17.29 -5.30
CA PRO A 9 1.05 -16.49 -5.65
C PRO A 9 2.31 -17.31 -5.91
N MET A 10 2.46 -18.48 -5.30
CA MET A 10 3.60 -19.38 -5.53
C MET A 10 3.72 -19.86 -6.98
N ASP A 11 2.59 -19.96 -7.70
CA ASP A 11 2.55 -20.37 -9.10
C ASP A 11 3.06 -19.27 -10.07
N LEU A 12 3.43 -18.11 -9.56
CA LEU A 12 3.98 -17.01 -10.37
C LEU A 12 5.47 -17.19 -10.73
N THR A 13 6.16 -18.18 -10.17
CA THR A 13 7.54 -18.48 -10.58
C THR A 13 7.61 -18.77 -12.08
N GLY A 14 8.51 -18.06 -12.79
CA GLY A 14 8.66 -18.13 -14.25
C GLY A 14 7.54 -17.45 -15.05
N LYS A 15 6.55 -16.83 -14.42
CA LYS A 15 5.45 -16.15 -15.10
C LYS A 15 5.73 -14.65 -15.26
N PRO A 16 5.19 -14.00 -16.32
CA PRO A 16 5.39 -12.57 -16.55
C PRO A 16 4.56 -11.75 -15.56
N VAL A 17 5.24 -11.02 -14.68
CA VAL A 17 4.66 -10.20 -13.61
C VAL A 17 5.21 -8.77 -13.68
N PHE A 18 4.34 -7.78 -13.57
CA PHE A 18 4.72 -6.38 -13.38
C PHE A 18 4.77 -6.05 -11.88
N PRO A 19 5.94 -5.77 -11.31
CA PRO A 19 6.09 -5.54 -9.87
C PRO A 19 5.70 -4.13 -9.40
N GLY A 20 5.51 -3.22 -10.33
CA GLY A 20 5.33 -1.78 -10.13
C GLY A 20 6.28 -0.99 -11.01
N MET A 21 6.12 0.32 -11.03
CA MET A 21 7.02 1.20 -11.78
C MET A 21 8.43 1.14 -11.18
N ARG A 22 9.43 1.20 -12.05
CA ARG A 22 10.84 1.13 -11.64
C ARG A 22 11.20 2.21 -10.62
N GLY A 23 11.84 1.80 -9.52
CA GLY A 23 12.22 2.66 -8.41
C GLY A 23 11.08 3.06 -7.48
N SER A 24 9.87 2.50 -7.67
CA SER A 24 8.74 2.77 -6.78
C SER A 24 8.74 1.87 -5.54
N GLY A 25 8.10 2.34 -4.46
CA GLY A 25 7.87 1.52 -3.28
C GLY A 25 7.06 0.25 -3.58
N ASN A 26 6.17 0.27 -4.58
CA ASN A 26 5.44 -0.91 -5.02
C ASN A 26 6.36 -1.98 -5.58
N GLU A 27 7.31 -1.60 -6.43
CA GLU A 27 8.32 -2.53 -6.96
C GLU A 27 9.13 -3.14 -5.82
N SER A 28 9.70 -2.31 -4.94
CA SER A 28 10.53 -2.78 -3.83
C SER A 28 9.75 -3.70 -2.87
N GLN A 29 8.51 -3.36 -2.55
CA GLN A 29 7.67 -4.20 -1.69
C GLN A 29 7.33 -5.53 -2.37
N CYS A 30 6.95 -5.51 -3.65
CA CYS A 30 6.61 -6.71 -4.41
C CYS A 30 7.81 -7.67 -4.49
N GLU A 31 8.99 -7.15 -4.83
CA GLU A 31 10.22 -7.94 -4.91
C GLU A 31 10.62 -8.52 -3.54
N ALA A 32 10.49 -7.74 -2.47
CA ALA A 32 10.78 -8.20 -1.12
C ALA A 32 9.84 -9.34 -0.69
N ILE A 33 8.54 -9.22 -0.94
CA ILE A 33 7.54 -10.24 -0.63
C ILE A 33 7.83 -11.52 -1.41
N PHE A 34 8.05 -11.41 -2.71
CA PHE A 34 8.31 -12.56 -3.57
C PHE A 34 9.64 -13.23 -3.21
N GLY A 35 10.68 -12.44 -2.96
CA GLY A 35 11.99 -12.97 -2.51
C GLY A 35 11.90 -13.74 -1.18
N ALA A 36 11.16 -13.22 -0.19
CA ALA A 36 10.97 -13.90 1.10
C ALA A 36 10.26 -15.25 0.97
N LEU A 37 9.44 -15.42 -0.07
CA LEU A 37 8.72 -16.66 -0.35
C LEU A 37 9.44 -17.56 -1.36
N GLY A 38 10.53 -17.09 -1.99
CA GLY A 38 11.23 -17.83 -3.05
C GLY A 38 10.47 -17.87 -4.37
N ILE A 39 9.64 -16.87 -4.64
CA ILE A 39 8.92 -16.72 -5.91
C ILE A 39 9.83 -15.95 -6.88
N GLU A 40 10.14 -16.53 -8.03
CA GLU A 40 11.03 -15.96 -9.06
C GLU A 40 10.27 -15.73 -10.38
N PRO A 41 9.52 -14.63 -10.51
CA PRO A 41 8.80 -14.35 -11.75
C PRO A 41 9.73 -13.84 -12.85
N ASN A 42 9.24 -13.86 -14.07
CA ASN A 42 9.83 -13.08 -15.16
C ASN A 42 9.34 -11.63 -15.06
N TRP A 43 10.15 -10.77 -14.46
CA TRP A 43 9.77 -9.39 -14.23
C TRP A 43 9.58 -8.60 -15.53
N PHE A 44 8.38 -8.13 -15.78
CA PHE A 44 8.11 -7.15 -16.82
C PHE A 44 8.46 -5.75 -16.30
N ARG A 45 9.38 -5.07 -16.97
CA ARG A 45 9.80 -3.72 -16.61
C ARG A 45 9.28 -2.74 -17.64
N GLY A 46 8.63 -1.68 -17.21
CA GLY A 46 8.04 -0.66 -18.05
C GLY A 46 7.25 0.36 -17.23
N SER A 47 6.56 1.24 -17.91
CA SER A 47 5.58 2.14 -17.29
C SER A 47 4.30 1.36 -16.91
N LEU A 48 3.43 1.99 -16.14
CA LEU A 48 2.12 1.41 -15.82
C LEU A 48 1.26 1.24 -17.09
N SER A 49 1.38 2.16 -18.06
CA SER A 49 0.70 2.05 -19.35
C SER A 49 1.21 0.85 -20.16
N ASP A 50 2.54 0.67 -20.23
CA ASP A 50 3.12 -0.48 -20.93
C ASP A 50 2.68 -1.81 -20.30
N ALA A 51 2.59 -1.85 -18.97
CA ALA A 51 2.09 -3.03 -18.25
C ALA A 51 0.60 -3.29 -18.55
N ALA A 52 -0.22 -2.22 -18.59
CA ALA A 52 -1.64 -2.34 -18.92
C ALA A 52 -1.85 -2.88 -20.34
N ASP A 53 -1.10 -2.38 -21.32
CA ASP A 53 -1.16 -2.86 -22.70
C ASP A 53 -0.62 -4.30 -22.81
N ALA A 54 0.47 -4.60 -22.09
CA ALA A 54 0.99 -5.97 -22.04
C ALA A 54 -0.01 -6.97 -21.38
N MET A 55 -0.83 -6.50 -20.43
CA MET A 55 -1.90 -7.32 -19.86
C MET A 55 -3.03 -7.55 -20.87
N LYS A 56 -3.47 -6.52 -21.61
CA LYS A 56 -4.44 -6.66 -22.71
C LYS A 56 -3.97 -7.67 -23.75
N ASP A 57 -2.67 -7.66 -24.07
CA ASP A 57 -2.01 -8.58 -25.00
C ASP A 57 -1.67 -9.96 -24.38
N ARG A 58 -2.03 -10.22 -23.12
CA ARG A 58 -1.68 -11.45 -22.37
C ARG A 58 -0.19 -11.72 -22.22
N ARG A 59 0.67 -10.71 -22.41
CA ARG A 59 2.12 -10.78 -22.18
C ARG A 59 2.49 -10.59 -20.73
N VAL A 60 1.61 -10.02 -19.90
CA VAL A 60 1.69 -9.90 -18.45
C VAL A 60 0.40 -10.45 -17.86
N ILE A 61 0.52 -11.34 -16.89
CA ILE A 61 -0.65 -12.02 -16.28
C ILE A 61 -0.97 -11.51 -14.88
N CYS A 62 -0.01 -10.87 -14.23
CA CYS A 62 -0.15 -10.33 -12.89
C CYS A 62 0.53 -8.95 -12.82
N ALA A 63 -0.10 -8.01 -12.14
CA ALA A 63 0.48 -6.69 -11.91
C ALA A 63 0.27 -6.26 -10.46
N ASN A 64 1.30 -5.64 -9.89
CA ASN A 64 1.24 -5.01 -8.58
C ASN A 64 0.99 -3.52 -8.73
N LYS A 65 -0.06 -3.04 -8.09
CA LYS A 65 -0.41 -1.62 -8.04
C LYS A 65 -1.18 -1.34 -6.74
N THR A 66 -0.75 -0.32 -6.04
CA THR A 66 -1.47 0.15 -4.86
C THR A 66 -2.79 0.81 -5.28
N SER A 67 -3.85 0.41 -4.63
CA SER A 67 -5.17 1.06 -4.69
C SER A 67 -5.40 1.88 -3.42
N SER A 68 -6.31 2.83 -3.50
CA SER A 68 -6.68 3.67 -2.35
C SER A 68 -7.88 3.08 -1.63
N GLY A 69 -7.69 2.61 -0.41
CA GLY A 69 -8.75 1.96 0.33
C GLY A 69 -9.26 0.72 -0.41
N THR A 70 -10.56 0.61 -0.55
CA THR A 70 -11.23 -0.53 -1.20
C THR A 70 -11.49 -0.33 -2.70
N GLN A 71 -11.14 0.86 -3.24
CA GLN A 71 -11.39 1.17 -4.65
C GLN A 71 -10.18 0.81 -5.51
N PRO A 72 -10.37 0.11 -6.64
CA PRO A 72 -9.30 -0.13 -7.59
C PRO A 72 -8.72 1.17 -8.16
N ASP A 73 -7.44 1.14 -8.52
CA ASP A 73 -6.81 2.21 -9.29
C ASP A 73 -7.50 2.40 -10.65
N ALA A 74 -7.50 3.63 -11.17
CA ALA A 74 -8.14 3.97 -12.44
C ALA A 74 -7.70 3.08 -13.62
N THR A 75 -6.42 2.70 -13.64
CA THR A 75 -5.87 1.78 -14.66
C THR A 75 -6.54 0.39 -14.56
N PHE A 76 -6.77 -0.11 -13.35
CA PHE A 76 -7.45 -1.39 -13.18
C PHE A 76 -8.94 -1.30 -13.47
N ILE A 77 -9.57 -0.14 -13.20
CA ILE A 77 -10.96 0.10 -13.63
C ILE A 77 -11.06 0.03 -15.16
N GLU A 78 -10.13 0.67 -15.88
CA GLU A 78 -10.08 0.59 -17.35
C GLU A 78 -9.82 -0.85 -17.81
N LEU A 79 -8.81 -1.52 -17.26
CA LEU A 79 -8.46 -2.89 -17.64
C LEU A 79 -9.63 -3.87 -17.47
N GLN A 80 -10.52 -3.65 -16.50
CA GLN A 80 -11.70 -4.49 -16.28
C GLN A 80 -12.73 -4.41 -17.42
N THR A 81 -12.61 -3.45 -18.33
CA THR A 81 -13.43 -3.41 -19.54
C THR A 81 -12.98 -4.42 -20.60
N PHE A 82 -11.75 -4.93 -20.48
CA PHE A 82 -11.11 -5.87 -21.41
C PHE A 82 -10.83 -7.23 -20.79
N LEU A 83 -10.57 -7.26 -19.48
CA LEU A 83 -10.05 -8.40 -18.75
C LEU A 83 -10.88 -8.68 -17.50
N ARG A 84 -10.92 -9.92 -17.10
CA ARG A 84 -11.42 -10.32 -15.79
C ARG A 84 -10.26 -10.33 -14.79
N LEU A 85 -10.36 -9.46 -13.79
CA LEU A 85 -9.32 -9.23 -12.79
C LEU A 85 -9.79 -9.66 -11.40
N ARG A 86 -8.88 -10.25 -10.65
CA ARG A 86 -9.04 -10.54 -9.22
C ARG A 86 -7.72 -10.35 -8.48
N CYS A 87 -7.79 -10.06 -7.19
CA CYS A 87 -6.64 -10.14 -6.32
C CYS A 87 -6.16 -11.58 -6.17
N LEU A 88 -4.86 -11.78 -6.08
CA LEU A 88 -4.30 -13.02 -5.57
C LEU A 88 -4.44 -13.04 -4.05
N GLU A 89 -4.84 -14.17 -3.52
CA GLU A 89 -4.99 -14.37 -2.09
C GLU A 89 -3.68 -14.81 -1.47
N TRP A 90 -3.35 -14.20 -0.36
CA TRP A 90 -2.20 -14.58 0.45
C TRP A 90 -2.68 -15.36 1.67
N THR A 91 -2.06 -16.50 1.95
CA THR A 91 -2.37 -17.27 3.15
C THR A 91 -1.72 -16.64 4.38
N GLU A 92 -2.28 -16.93 5.56
CA GLU A 92 -1.67 -16.48 6.82
C GLU A 92 -0.26 -17.00 7.01
N GLU A 93 0.04 -18.23 6.54
CA GLU A 93 1.38 -18.82 6.57
C GLU A 93 2.36 -18.04 5.69
N GLN A 94 1.96 -17.70 4.45
CA GLN A 94 2.77 -16.87 3.55
C GLN A 94 3.02 -15.49 4.15
N VAL A 95 2.00 -14.88 4.74
CA VAL A 95 2.12 -13.59 5.42
C VAL A 95 3.09 -13.68 6.61
N ALA A 96 2.97 -14.71 7.45
CA ALA A 96 3.86 -14.93 8.59
C ALA A 96 5.32 -15.06 8.13
N LYS A 97 5.58 -15.88 7.12
CA LYS A 97 6.92 -16.09 6.56
C LYS A 97 7.55 -14.80 6.02
N VAL A 98 6.78 -13.95 5.32
CA VAL A 98 7.26 -12.64 4.86
C VAL A 98 7.60 -11.75 6.06
N ARG A 99 6.76 -11.75 7.11
CA ARG A 99 6.96 -10.92 8.31
C ARG A 99 8.14 -11.34 9.17
N GLU A 100 8.67 -12.54 9.01
CA GLU A 100 9.95 -12.94 9.64
C GLU A 100 11.11 -12.03 9.17
N GLN A 101 11.09 -11.60 7.90
CA GLN A 101 12.10 -10.72 7.33
C GLN A 101 11.67 -9.25 7.31
N TYR A 102 10.37 -8.99 7.14
CA TYR A 102 9.78 -7.65 6.99
C TYR A 102 8.60 -7.46 7.96
N PRO A 103 8.86 -7.36 9.29
CA PRO A 103 7.81 -7.32 10.32
C PRO A 103 6.88 -6.11 10.20
N TYR A 104 7.31 -5.07 9.49
CA TYR A 104 6.55 -3.85 9.26
C TYR A 104 5.57 -3.93 8.08
N PHE A 105 5.62 -4.99 7.25
CA PHE A 105 4.65 -5.16 6.17
C PHE A 105 3.28 -5.51 6.73
N LYS A 106 2.27 -4.77 6.27
CA LYS A 106 0.89 -4.93 6.70
C LYS A 106 0.06 -5.60 5.62
N THR A 107 -1.06 -6.14 6.04
CA THR A 107 -2.08 -6.71 5.14
C THR A 107 -3.39 -5.98 5.32
N ALA A 108 -4.24 -6.04 4.30
CA ALA A 108 -5.61 -5.55 4.32
C ALA A 108 -6.52 -6.56 3.63
N ILE A 109 -7.81 -6.37 3.80
CA ILE A 109 -8.81 -7.16 3.06
C ILE A 109 -9.23 -6.38 1.82
N GLN A 110 -9.05 -7.00 0.65
CA GLN A 110 -9.67 -6.55 -0.58
C GLN A 110 -11.08 -7.14 -0.63
N PRO A 111 -12.14 -6.33 -0.59
CA PRO A 111 -13.50 -6.84 -0.51
C PRO A 111 -13.94 -7.61 -1.73
N ALA A 112 -14.87 -8.52 -1.55
CA ALA A 112 -15.62 -9.14 -2.64
C ALA A 112 -16.24 -8.06 -3.54
N ASN A 113 -16.31 -8.36 -4.84
CA ASN A 113 -16.88 -7.48 -5.87
C ASN A 113 -16.15 -6.13 -6.08
N SER A 114 -14.96 -5.93 -5.47
CA SER A 114 -14.12 -4.76 -5.75
C SER A 114 -13.44 -4.82 -7.12
N LEU A 115 -13.25 -6.01 -7.66
CA LEU A 115 -12.84 -6.28 -9.05
C LEU A 115 -13.87 -7.20 -9.72
N ASN A 116 -13.94 -7.17 -11.04
CA ASN A 116 -14.98 -7.87 -11.82
C ASN A 116 -14.92 -9.41 -11.78
N ALA A 117 -13.82 -9.98 -11.26
CA ALA A 117 -13.68 -11.41 -10.98
C ALA A 117 -13.39 -11.72 -9.50
N GLN A 118 -13.51 -10.74 -8.62
CA GLN A 118 -13.28 -10.87 -7.18
C GLN A 118 -14.57 -11.33 -6.51
N THR A 119 -14.70 -12.61 -6.22
CA THR A 119 -15.95 -13.21 -5.70
C THR A 119 -16.00 -13.32 -4.17
N LYS A 120 -14.87 -13.12 -3.50
CA LYS A 120 -14.75 -13.22 -2.03
C LYS A 120 -13.79 -12.15 -1.48
N ASP A 121 -13.91 -11.89 -0.20
CA ASP A 121 -12.90 -11.12 0.53
C ASP A 121 -11.56 -11.83 0.45
N THR A 122 -10.49 -11.07 0.23
CA THR A 122 -9.16 -11.64 -0.03
C THR A 122 -8.11 -10.87 0.75
N ILE A 123 -7.25 -11.59 1.46
CA ILE A 123 -6.07 -11.00 2.12
C ILE A 123 -5.10 -10.52 1.04
N THR A 124 -4.68 -9.27 1.12
CA THR A 124 -3.67 -8.67 0.24
C THR A 124 -2.68 -7.85 1.05
N TRP A 125 -1.56 -7.49 0.42
CA TRP A 125 -0.59 -6.60 1.04
C TRP A 125 -1.06 -5.15 1.01
N ALA A 126 -0.72 -4.43 2.07
CA ALA A 126 -1.02 -3.02 2.22
C ALA A 126 0.26 -2.21 2.43
N ALA A 127 0.23 -0.98 1.96
CA ALA A 127 1.26 0.01 2.23
C ALA A 127 0.62 1.24 2.87
N PHE A 128 1.34 1.85 3.80
CA PHE A 128 0.99 3.18 4.29
C PHE A 128 1.60 4.23 3.36
N LEU A 129 0.83 5.24 3.05
CA LEU A 129 1.34 6.48 2.48
C LEU A 129 1.38 7.52 3.58
N GLY A 130 2.52 8.16 3.75
CA GLY A 130 2.70 9.19 4.75
C GLY A 130 3.93 10.03 4.47
N ASP A 131 3.97 11.19 5.09
CA ASP A 131 5.10 12.08 4.98
C ASP A 131 6.09 11.79 6.12
N VAL A 132 7.37 11.80 5.80
CA VAL A 132 8.46 11.69 6.77
C VAL A 132 9.25 13.00 6.78
N ALA A 133 9.69 13.39 7.95
CA ALA A 133 10.50 14.58 8.15
C ALA A 133 11.82 14.22 8.83
N LEU A 134 12.89 14.94 8.50
CA LEU A 134 14.14 14.83 9.23
C LEU A 134 13.97 15.41 10.65
N SER A 135 14.61 14.81 11.63
CA SER A 135 14.54 15.23 13.03
C SER A 135 15.05 16.68 13.25
N GLU A 136 15.94 17.16 12.38
CA GLU A 136 16.54 18.50 12.45
C GLU A 136 15.58 19.61 12.00
N ILE A 137 14.44 19.27 11.38
CA ILE A 137 13.45 20.31 11.01
C ILE A 137 12.87 20.91 12.30
N PRO A 138 12.73 22.25 12.40
CA PRO A 138 12.19 22.87 13.61
C PRO A 138 10.81 22.31 13.99
N GLU A 139 10.63 22.06 15.29
CA GLU A 139 9.38 21.53 15.84
C GLU A 139 8.14 22.32 15.37
N ASP A 140 8.22 23.66 15.40
CA ASP A 140 7.08 24.50 15.02
C ASP A 140 6.73 24.38 13.52
N THR A 141 7.72 24.17 12.66
CA THR A 141 7.48 23.94 11.22
C THR A 141 6.66 22.69 11.00
N ILE A 142 7.03 21.58 11.63
CA ILE A 142 6.29 20.31 11.49
C ILE A 142 4.95 20.38 12.22
N TYR A 143 4.87 21.07 13.37
CA TYR A 143 3.60 21.30 14.05
C TYR A 143 2.60 22.03 13.12
N GLN A 144 2.99 23.13 12.47
CA GLN A 144 2.13 23.88 11.56
C GLN A 144 1.75 23.03 10.33
N TYR A 145 2.69 22.27 9.78
CA TYR A 145 2.45 21.36 8.67
C TYR A 145 1.38 20.31 9.02
N VAL A 146 1.59 19.58 10.10
CA VAL A 146 0.66 18.52 10.54
C VAL A 146 -0.71 19.11 10.86
N LYS A 147 -0.75 20.22 11.58
CA LYS A 147 -2.00 20.93 11.90
C LYS A 147 -2.76 21.31 10.63
N ALA A 148 -2.09 21.90 9.64
CA ALA A 148 -2.71 22.24 8.36
C ALA A 148 -3.25 21.03 7.61
N CYS A 149 -2.52 19.90 7.61
CA CYS A 149 -2.96 18.66 6.98
C CYS A 149 -4.23 18.11 7.65
N PHE A 150 -4.28 18.09 8.95
CA PHE A 150 -5.41 17.54 9.72
C PHE A 150 -6.64 18.45 9.64
N GLU A 151 -6.48 19.74 9.84
CA GLU A 151 -7.55 20.73 9.73
C GLU A 151 -8.08 20.86 8.30
N GLY A 152 -7.20 20.69 7.29
CA GLY A 152 -7.52 20.72 5.87
C GLY A 152 -8.17 19.43 5.33
N LYS A 153 -8.47 18.43 6.17
CA LYS A 153 -9.00 17.14 5.75
C LYS A 153 -10.23 17.24 4.84
N ALA A 154 -11.15 18.14 5.14
CA ALA A 154 -12.35 18.32 4.33
C ALA A 154 -12.07 18.83 2.90
N GLU A 155 -11.06 19.69 2.75
CA GLU A 155 -10.62 20.16 1.43
C GLU A 155 -9.91 19.06 0.65
N GLN A 156 -9.05 18.29 1.31
CA GLN A 156 -8.40 17.11 0.71
C GLN A 156 -9.42 16.09 0.20
N ALA A 157 -10.49 15.87 0.97
CA ALA A 157 -11.56 14.93 0.62
C ALA A 157 -12.31 15.31 -0.67
N LYS A 158 -12.32 16.57 -1.06
CA LYS A 158 -12.92 17.01 -2.34
C LYS A 158 -12.16 16.52 -3.55
N VAL A 159 -10.84 16.33 -3.42
CA VAL A 159 -9.95 15.87 -4.49
C VAL A 159 -9.67 14.38 -4.35
N TYR A 160 -9.54 13.91 -3.12
CA TYR A 160 -9.19 12.54 -2.77
C TYR A 160 -10.14 12.01 -1.69
N LYS A 161 -11.22 11.36 -2.13
CA LYS A 161 -12.32 10.93 -1.25
C LYS A 161 -11.86 10.13 -0.03
N VAL A 162 -10.86 9.27 -0.19
CA VAL A 162 -10.33 8.42 0.88
C VAL A 162 -9.78 9.25 2.04
N ALA A 163 -9.26 10.45 1.82
CA ALA A 163 -8.81 11.33 2.90
C ALA A 163 -9.97 11.65 3.87
N GLY A 164 -11.19 11.83 3.35
CA GLY A 164 -12.37 12.06 4.18
C GLY A 164 -12.77 10.87 5.06
N GLU A 165 -12.53 9.67 4.56
CA GLU A 165 -12.88 8.40 5.23
C GLU A 165 -11.77 7.91 6.18
N THR A 166 -10.53 8.41 6.04
CA THR A 166 -9.38 7.99 6.84
C THR A 166 -9.35 8.68 8.20
N ASP A 167 -9.15 7.94 9.26
CA ASP A 167 -8.74 8.48 10.55
C ASP A 167 -7.24 8.76 10.52
N PHE A 168 -6.86 10.04 10.37
CA PHE A 168 -5.47 10.45 10.23
C PHE A 168 -4.65 10.18 11.51
N VAL A 169 -5.24 10.30 12.69
CA VAL A 169 -4.56 9.99 13.95
C VAL A 169 -4.21 8.51 13.98
N LYS A 170 -5.24 7.66 13.80
CA LYS A 170 -5.05 6.21 13.79
C LYS A 170 -4.05 5.78 12.72
N ALA A 171 -4.20 6.28 11.48
CA ALA A 171 -3.30 5.93 10.39
C ALA A 171 -1.85 6.31 10.69
N THR A 172 -1.61 7.49 11.28
CA THR A 172 -0.27 7.94 11.66
C THR A 172 0.34 7.04 12.75
N LEU A 173 -0.42 6.67 13.78
CA LEU A 173 0.06 5.79 14.83
C LEU A 173 0.31 4.35 14.32
N ASP A 174 -0.55 3.85 13.43
CA ASP A 174 -0.44 2.52 12.85
C ASP A 174 0.78 2.34 11.92
N MET A 175 1.38 3.44 11.43
CA MET A 175 2.63 3.38 10.66
C MET A 175 3.78 2.78 11.48
N GLY A 176 3.77 2.95 12.81
CA GLY A 176 4.78 2.38 13.70
C GLY A 176 6.16 3.04 13.59
N VAL A 177 6.24 4.25 13.04
CA VAL A 177 7.47 5.04 12.89
C VAL A 177 7.49 6.09 13.99
N PRO A 178 8.66 6.37 14.63
CA PRO A 178 8.77 7.46 15.60
C PRO A 178 8.27 8.78 15.03
N LEU A 179 7.46 9.49 15.82
CA LEU A 179 6.89 10.76 15.40
C LEU A 179 7.90 11.89 15.53
N HIS A 180 7.80 12.88 14.66
CA HIS A 180 8.54 14.13 14.85
C HIS A 180 7.98 14.93 16.05
N LEU A 181 8.83 15.71 16.76
CA LEU A 181 8.41 16.54 17.91
C LEU A 181 7.21 17.44 17.60
N GLY A 182 7.16 18.02 16.42
CA GLY A 182 6.01 18.83 15.98
C GLY A 182 4.70 18.04 15.88
N THR A 183 4.77 16.78 15.44
CA THR A 183 3.60 15.87 15.42
C THR A 183 3.18 15.49 16.84
N VAL A 184 4.16 15.20 17.72
CA VAL A 184 3.91 14.92 19.14
C VAL A 184 3.20 16.09 19.82
N LYS A 185 3.65 17.33 19.57
CA LYS A 185 3.04 18.56 20.08
C LYS A 185 1.57 18.68 19.66
N TYR A 186 1.30 18.51 18.37
CA TYR A 186 -0.07 18.60 17.84
C TYR A 186 -0.98 17.48 18.38
N PHE A 187 -0.48 16.25 18.47
CA PHE A 187 -1.26 15.14 19.02
C PHE A 187 -1.58 15.33 20.51
N LYS A 188 -0.65 15.88 21.30
CA LYS A 188 -0.91 16.27 22.69
C LYS A 188 -1.98 17.36 22.80
N GLU A 189 -2.00 18.33 21.88
CA GLU A 189 -3.04 19.38 21.82
C GLU A 189 -4.42 18.74 21.56
N LEU A 190 -4.47 17.69 20.73
CA LEU A 190 -5.70 16.93 20.46
C LEU A 190 -6.09 15.94 21.58
N GLY A 191 -5.28 15.78 22.62
CA GLY A 191 -5.50 14.80 23.67
C GLY A 191 -5.26 13.35 23.26
N VAL A 192 -4.47 13.14 22.20
CA VAL A 192 -4.12 11.79 21.70
C VAL A 192 -3.06 11.17 22.59
N GLU A 193 -3.31 9.96 23.08
CA GLU A 193 -2.30 9.14 23.76
C GLU A 193 -1.33 8.54 22.75
N ILE A 194 -0.05 8.87 22.87
CA ILE A 194 1.00 8.42 21.96
C ILE A 194 1.75 7.27 22.61
N PRO A 195 1.80 6.08 21.97
CA PRO A 195 2.61 4.96 22.45
C PRO A 195 4.08 5.37 22.66
N GLU A 196 4.71 4.92 23.74
CA GLU A 196 6.11 5.27 24.07
C GLU A 196 7.09 4.87 22.96
N SER A 197 6.79 3.77 22.24
CA SER A 197 7.58 3.30 21.08
C SER A 197 7.61 4.30 19.92
N LEU A 198 6.61 5.18 19.83
CA LEU A 198 6.49 6.19 18.78
C LEU A 198 6.99 7.58 19.22
N LEU A 199 7.37 7.73 20.46
CA LEU A 199 8.03 8.96 20.90
C LEU A 199 9.44 9.01 20.32
N PRO A 200 9.87 10.17 19.77
CA PRO A 200 11.24 10.32 19.32
C PRO A 200 12.20 10.35 20.52
N PRO A 201 13.50 10.05 20.32
CA PRO A 201 14.47 10.03 21.41
C PRO A 201 14.50 11.32 22.24
N GLU A 202 14.27 12.46 21.62
CA GLU A 202 14.28 13.79 22.21
C GLU A 202 13.05 14.07 23.09
N ALA A 203 12.01 13.24 23.02
CA ALA A 203 10.78 13.38 23.80
C ALA A 203 10.62 12.34 24.92
N LYS A 204 11.64 11.46 25.11
CA LYS A 204 11.68 10.40 26.14
C LYS A 204 12.30 10.83 27.46
#